data_8bd753bc2227349dc14461e546909e9e
#
_entry.id   8bd753bc2227349dc14461e546909e9e
#
_cell.length_a   1.000
_cell.length_b   1.000
_cell.length_c   1.000
_cell.angle_alpha   90.00
_cell.angle_beta   90.00
_cell.angle_gamma   90.00
#
_symmetry.space_group_name_H-M   'P 1'
#
loop_
_entity.id
_entity.type
_entity.pdbx_description
1 polymer ?
#
loop_
_entity_poly.entity_id
_entity_poly.type
_entity_poly.pdbx_seq_one_letter_code
_entity_poly.pdbx_strand_id
1 'polypeptide(L)'
;DPRRTLHGVGRGRVPDLVVRRSPGQPRGLKKRAPSPSPLEARRWVLAGRVQGVGFRPFVYRLAHRYHLTGWVQNQRGQVEVLAQGNGPDLEAFGHDLVRQAPPLARPEVRESIPVSPAPLESFVILPSEESADTRIHVPPDYFTCDACLAELEDPGDRRYRYPFINC
;
A
#
# COMPACT_ATOMS: atom_id res chain seq x y z
N ASP A 1 28.14 -74.13 -41.10
CA ASP A 1 28.86 -74.88 -40.08
C ASP A 1 30.34 -74.51 -40.09
N PRO A 2 31.13 -74.42 -39.07
CA PRO A 2 30.90 -74.83 -37.68
C PRO A 2 31.38 -73.83 -36.62
N ARG A 3 30.80 -73.97 -35.44
CA ARG A 3 31.43 -74.00 -34.11
C ARG A 3 32.73 -73.23 -33.89
N ARG A 4 32.73 -72.33 -32.94
CA ARG A 4 33.81 -72.30 -31.91
C ARG A 4 33.28 -71.67 -30.62
N THR A 5 33.32 -72.57 -29.67
CA THR A 5 33.34 -72.41 -28.22
C THR A 5 34.39 -71.39 -27.76
N LEU A 6 34.15 -70.61 -26.72
CA LEU A 6 34.75 -70.72 -25.41
C LEU A 6 35.14 -69.42 -24.70
N HIS A 7 35.06 -69.61 -23.42
CA HIS A 7 35.71 -69.00 -22.26
C HIS A 7 35.22 -67.64 -21.84
N GLY A 8 34.50 -67.55 -20.88
CA GLY A 8 34.72 -67.67 -19.43
C GLY A 8 35.80 -66.70 -18.96
N VAL A 9 35.45 -65.45 -18.62
CA VAL A 9 36.35 -64.59 -17.82
C VAL A 9 35.52 -63.90 -16.73
N GLY A 10 35.88 -64.31 -15.55
CA GLY A 10 36.13 -63.54 -14.34
C GLY A 10 35.05 -62.56 -13.91
N ARG A 11 34.27 -62.96 -12.91
CA ARG A 11 33.54 -62.02 -12.02
C ARG A 11 34.58 -61.20 -11.28
N GLY A 12 34.83 -59.97 -11.79
CA GLY A 12 35.53 -58.92 -11.05
C GLY A 12 34.64 -58.44 -9.91
N ARG A 13 35.07 -58.68 -8.69
CA ARG A 13 34.51 -58.08 -7.48
C ARG A 13 34.72 -56.60 -7.56
N VAL A 14 33.63 -55.84 -7.63
CA VAL A 14 33.67 -54.38 -7.42
C VAL A 14 33.89 -54.11 -5.93
N PRO A 15 34.91 -53.32 -5.56
CA PRO A 15 35.12 -52.99 -4.16
C PRO A 15 33.98 -52.07 -3.68
N ASP A 16 33.46 -52.41 -2.50
CA ASP A 16 32.49 -51.62 -1.77
C ASP A 16 33.01 -50.18 -1.57
N LEU A 17 32.45 -49.25 -2.30
CA LEU A 17 32.70 -47.82 -2.08
C LEU A 17 32.01 -47.41 -0.78
N VAL A 18 32.77 -47.42 0.30
CA VAL A 18 32.35 -46.86 1.58
C VAL A 18 32.14 -45.36 1.40
N VAL A 19 30.91 -44.95 1.16
CA VAL A 19 30.51 -43.57 1.19
C VAL A 19 30.64 -43.04 2.62
N ARG A 20 31.77 -42.41 2.89
CA ARG A 20 31.97 -41.65 4.12
C ARG A 20 30.94 -40.50 4.16
N ARG A 21 29.95 -40.66 5.03
CA ARG A 21 29.02 -39.55 5.36
C ARG A 21 29.80 -38.45 6.04
N SER A 22 29.90 -37.30 5.39
CA SER A 22 30.43 -36.10 6.00
C SER A 22 29.55 -35.67 7.17
N PRO A 23 30.11 -35.36 8.35
CA PRO A 23 29.34 -34.84 9.47
C PRO A 23 28.96 -33.40 9.25
N GLY A 24 27.68 -33.08 9.42
CA GLY A 24 27.25 -31.74 9.81
C GLY A 24 26.97 -30.75 8.70
N GLN A 25 25.91 -30.99 7.92
CA GLN A 25 25.17 -29.82 7.43
C GLN A 25 24.27 -29.30 8.57
N PRO A 26 24.38 -28.01 8.95
CA PRO A 26 23.45 -27.46 9.92
C PRO A 26 22.05 -27.52 9.31
N ARG A 27 21.14 -28.15 10.03
CA ARG A 27 19.71 -28.15 9.70
C ARG A 27 19.29 -26.70 9.54
N GLY A 28 19.03 -26.28 8.29
CA GLY A 28 18.51 -24.95 7.99
C GLY A 28 17.32 -24.68 8.89
N LEU A 29 17.43 -23.66 9.74
CA LEU A 29 16.29 -23.10 10.45
C LEU A 29 15.23 -22.79 9.38
N LYS A 30 14.17 -23.60 9.35
CA LYS A 30 12.96 -23.23 8.63
C LYS A 30 12.56 -21.87 9.20
N LYS A 31 12.74 -20.80 8.44
CA LYS A 31 12.13 -19.51 8.76
C LYS A 31 10.66 -19.80 8.99
N ARG A 32 10.26 -19.74 10.25
CA ARG A 32 8.86 -19.81 10.65
C ARG A 32 8.17 -18.68 9.89
N ALA A 33 7.23 -19.02 9.02
CA ALA A 33 6.39 -18.01 8.36
C ALA A 33 5.85 -17.10 9.46
N PRO A 34 5.88 -15.77 9.28
CA PRO A 34 5.33 -14.88 10.28
C PRO A 34 3.88 -15.30 10.50
N SER A 35 3.54 -15.59 11.75
CA SER A 35 2.15 -15.79 12.15
C SER A 35 1.37 -14.54 11.69
N PRO A 36 0.16 -14.69 11.13
CA PRO A 36 -0.62 -13.53 10.73
C PRO A 36 -0.75 -12.61 11.97
N SER A 37 -0.23 -11.40 11.84
CA SER A 37 -0.37 -10.40 12.89
C SER A 37 -1.87 -10.19 13.14
N PRO A 38 -2.29 -10.03 14.39
CA PRO A 38 -3.70 -9.81 14.69
C PRO A 38 -4.20 -8.59 13.88
N LEU A 39 -5.41 -8.72 13.37
CA LEU A 39 -6.07 -7.62 12.68
C LEU A 39 -6.38 -6.53 13.71
N GLU A 40 -5.81 -5.37 13.52
CA GLU A 40 -6.05 -4.18 14.35
C GLU A 40 -6.84 -3.14 13.56
N ALA A 41 -7.57 -2.28 14.25
CA ALA A 41 -8.24 -1.15 13.63
C ALA A 41 -8.03 0.12 14.46
N ARG A 42 -7.94 1.25 13.75
CA ARG A 42 -7.77 2.55 14.35
C ARG A 42 -8.59 3.61 13.62
N ARG A 43 -9.12 4.52 14.39
CA ARG A 43 -9.85 5.69 13.89
C ARG A 43 -9.02 6.94 14.13
N TRP A 44 -8.95 7.81 13.11
CA TRP A 44 -8.34 9.14 13.20
C TRP A 44 -9.37 10.21 12.87
N VAL A 45 -9.33 11.31 13.61
CA VAL A 45 -10.03 12.54 13.29
C VAL A 45 -8.98 13.61 12.98
N LEU A 46 -9.03 14.13 11.76
CA LEU A 46 -8.08 15.12 11.26
C LEU A 46 -8.80 16.45 11.01
N ALA A 47 -8.22 17.51 11.55
CA ALA A 47 -8.67 18.89 11.37
C ALA A 47 -7.64 19.68 10.55
N GLY A 48 -7.85 20.99 10.45
CA GLY A 48 -7.01 21.88 9.65
C GLY A 48 -7.45 21.95 8.20
N ARG A 49 -6.53 22.27 7.29
CA ARG A 49 -6.85 22.34 5.86
C ARG A 49 -6.81 20.95 5.24
N VAL A 50 -7.93 20.23 5.32
CA VAL A 50 -8.08 18.84 4.84
C VAL A 50 -9.22 18.68 3.84
N GLN A 51 -10.02 19.72 3.60
CA GLN A 51 -11.11 19.70 2.62
C GLN A 51 -10.80 20.59 1.41
N GLY A 52 -11.26 20.20 0.22
CA GLY A 52 -11.02 20.93 -1.02
C GLY A 52 -9.57 20.91 -1.54
N VAL A 53 -8.70 20.08 -0.95
CA VAL A 53 -7.26 20.01 -1.24
C VAL A 53 -6.81 18.60 -1.67
N GLY A 54 -7.71 17.75 -2.12
CA GLY A 54 -7.42 16.39 -2.57
C GLY A 54 -7.04 15.43 -1.44
N PHE A 55 -7.35 15.76 -0.19
CA PHE A 55 -6.92 14.94 0.96
C PHE A 55 -7.60 13.56 1.00
N ARG A 56 -8.92 13.44 0.78
CA ARG A 56 -9.62 12.13 0.74
C ARG A 56 -9.06 11.19 -0.34
N PRO A 57 -8.88 11.59 -1.61
CA PRO A 57 -8.21 10.75 -2.61
C PRO A 57 -6.77 10.38 -2.24
N PHE A 58 -6.04 11.24 -1.55
CA PHE A 58 -4.72 10.94 -1.01
C PHE A 58 -4.79 9.83 0.04
N VAL A 59 -5.67 9.96 1.04
CA VAL A 59 -5.87 8.94 2.09
C VAL A 59 -6.25 7.59 1.48
N TYR A 60 -7.14 7.58 0.50
CA TYR A 60 -7.53 6.39 -0.24
C TYR A 60 -6.32 5.69 -0.89
N ARG A 61 -5.50 6.41 -1.64
CA ARG A 61 -4.29 5.85 -2.28
C ARG A 61 -3.27 5.38 -1.24
N LEU A 62 -3.14 6.10 -0.14
CA LEU A 62 -2.23 5.74 0.94
C LEU A 62 -2.67 4.43 1.61
N ALA A 63 -3.95 4.26 1.91
CA ALA A 63 -4.51 3.05 2.48
C ALA A 63 -4.30 1.82 1.57
N HIS A 64 -4.49 1.97 0.26
CA HIS A 64 -4.19 0.92 -0.71
C HIS A 64 -2.71 0.53 -0.74
N ARG A 65 -1.79 1.49 -0.60
CA ARG A 65 -0.35 1.24 -0.52
C ARG A 65 0.03 0.38 0.69
N TYR A 66 -0.66 0.59 1.81
CA TYR A 66 -0.49 -0.17 3.05
C TYR A 66 -1.41 -1.39 3.16
N HIS A 67 -2.14 -1.75 2.09
CA HIS A 67 -3.07 -2.88 2.07
C HIS A 67 -4.10 -2.86 3.20
N LEU A 68 -4.54 -1.66 3.58
CA LEU A 68 -5.54 -1.46 4.63
C LEU A 68 -6.95 -1.47 4.05
N THR A 69 -7.91 -1.94 4.84
CA THR A 69 -9.33 -1.79 4.57
C THR A 69 -9.93 -0.73 5.51
N GLY A 70 -11.04 -0.12 5.12
CA GLY A 70 -11.61 0.97 5.92
C GLY A 70 -12.36 2.00 5.08
N TRP A 71 -12.38 3.22 5.59
CA TRP A 71 -13.03 4.31 4.89
C TRP A 71 -12.47 5.67 5.30
N VAL A 72 -12.71 6.67 4.46
CA VAL A 72 -12.46 8.10 4.74
C VAL A 72 -13.70 8.90 4.41
N GLN A 73 -14.06 9.84 5.28
CA GLN A 73 -15.25 10.68 5.16
C GLN A 73 -14.97 12.11 5.61
N ASN A 74 -15.61 13.08 4.95
CA ASN A 74 -15.69 14.43 5.50
C ASN A 74 -16.86 14.52 6.46
N GLN A 75 -16.59 15.04 7.67
CA GLN A 75 -17.59 15.21 8.70
C GLN A 75 -17.39 16.56 9.40
N ARG A 76 -18.37 17.46 9.32
CA ARG A 76 -18.40 18.74 10.07
C ARG A 76 -17.09 19.54 10.01
N GLY A 77 -16.53 19.71 8.82
CA GLY A 77 -15.29 20.47 8.63
C GLY A 77 -14.00 19.70 8.92
N GLN A 78 -14.09 18.45 9.34
CA GLN A 78 -12.98 17.54 9.61
C GLN A 78 -12.97 16.38 8.62
N VAL A 79 -11.90 15.59 8.65
CA VAL A 79 -11.83 14.32 7.94
C VAL A 79 -11.71 13.20 8.97
N GLU A 80 -12.61 12.26 8.89
CA GLU A 80 -12.57 11.05 9.69
C GLU A 80 -12.05 9.89 8.83
N VAL A 81 -11.14 9.11 9.39
CA VAL A 81 -10.52 7.95 8.73
C VAL A 81 -10.60 6.78 9.67
N LEU A 82 -11.18 5.69 9.21
CA LEU A 82 -11.08 4.39 9.86
C LEU A 82 -10.26 3.47 8.97
N ALA A 83 -9.22 2.88 9.53
CA ALA A 83 -8.44 1.89 8.80
C ALA A 83 -8.16 0.67 9.69
N GLN A 84 -8.07 -0.48 9.04
CA GLN A 84 -7.73 -1.73 9.69
C GLN A 84 -6.76 -2.56 8.84
N GLY A 85 -5.87 -3.29 9.53
CA GLY A 85 -4.81 -4.09 8.95
C GLY A 85 -3.87 -4.62 10.02
N ASN A 86 -2.63 -4.92 9.66
CA ASN A 86 -1.63 -5.26 10.66
C ASN A 86 -1.13 -4.01 11.41
N GLY A 87 -0.69 -4.15 12.65
CA GLY A 87 -0.26 -3.03 13.49
C GLY A 87 0.84 -2.16 12.87
N PRO A 88 1.95 -2.72 12.37
CA PRO A 88 3.01 -1.95 11.73
C PRO A 88 2.55 -1.09 10.54
N ASP A 89 1.67 -1.62 9.69
CA ASP A 89 1.13 -0.86 8.54
C ASP A 89 0.19 0.26 9.00
N LEU A 90 -0.62 0.02 10.04
CA LEU A 90 -1.48 1.05 10.65
C LEU A 90 -0.67 2.19 11.27
N GLU A 91 0.44 1.89 11.94
CA GLU A 91 1.33 2.91 12.49
C GLU A 91 1.99 3.73 11.39
N ALA A 92 2.57 3.07 10.39
CA ALA A 92 3.19 3.74 9.25
C ALA A 92 2.18 4.60 8.47
N PHE A 93 0.98 4.09 8.25
CA PHE A 93 -0.12 4.83 7.63
C PHE A 93 -0.47 6.08 8.44
N GLY A 94 -0.64 5.96 9.77
CA GLY A 94 -0.95 7.09 10.63
C GLY A 94 0.11 8.21 10.57
N HIS A 95 1.39 7.86 10.53
CA HIS A 95 2.48 8.81 10.34
C HIS A 95 2.43 9.49 8.97
N ASP A 96 2.16 8.72 7.93
CA ASP A 96 2.18 9.21 6.55
C ASP A 96 0.95 10.04 6.20
N LEU A 97 -0.17 9.92 6.93
CA LEU A 97 -1.32 10.83 6.81
C LEU A 97 -0.92 12.32 6.95
N VAL A 98 0.08 12.59 7.77
CA VAL A 98 0.60 13.94 7.99
C VAL A 98 1.82 14.23 7.11
N ARG A 99 2.80 13.32 7.07
CA ARG A 99 4.07 13.54 6.38
C ARG A 99 3.97 13.64 4.87
N GLN A 100 3.09 12.84 4.28
CA GLN A 100 2.92 12.77 2.82
C GLN A 100 1.66 13.49 2.34
N ALA A 101 1.06 14.31 3.20
CA ALA A 101 -0.12 15.08 2.85
C ALA A 101 0.10 15.94 1.59
N PRO A 102 -0.92 16.13 0.76
CA PRO A 102 -0.82 16.99 -0.42
C PRO A 102 -0.29 18.39 -0.07
N PRO A 103 0.41 19.07 -0.98
CA PRO A 103 1.09 20.33 -0.68
C PRO A 103 0.21 21.44 -0.07
N LEU A 104 -1.07 21.44 -0.41
CA LEU A 104 -2.03 22.42 0.15
C LEU A 104 -2.71 21.94 1.43
N ALA A 105 -2.64 20.66 1.72
CA ALA A 105 -3.20 20.13 2.96
C ALA A 105 -2.33 20.51 4.16
N ARG A 106 -2.98 20.71 5.29
CA ARG A 106 -2.34 20.94 6.58
C ARG A 106 -3.13 20.13 7.62
N PRO A 107 -3.01 18.79 7.59
CA PRO A 107 -3.72 17.94 8.52
C PRO A 107 -3.12 18.04 9.93
N GLU A 108 -4.01 18.17 10.90
CA GLU A 108 -3.71 18.10 12.32
C GLU A 108 -4.49 16.94 12.91
N VAL A 109 -3.82 15.95 13.47
CA VAL A 109 -4.48 14.84 14.15
C VAL A 109 -5.08 15.34 15.45
N ARG A 110 -6.39 15.36 15.54
CA ARG A 110 -7.14 15.72 16.77
C ARG A 110 -7.37 14.52 17.67
N GLU A 111 -7.61 13.39 17.04
CA GLU A 111 -7.88 12.14 17.76
C GLU A 111 -7.27 10.97 16.99
N SER A 112 -6.74 10.00 17.73
CA SER A 112 -6.28 8.72 17.21
C SER A 112 -6.54 7.64 18.26
N ILE A 113 -7.56 6.82 18.03
CA ILE A 113 -8.01 5.80 18.97
C ILE A 113 -8.06 4.42 18.36
N PRO A 114 -7.66 3.37 19.09
CA PRO A 114 -7.91 2.01 18.67
C PRO A 114 -9.42 1.73 18.73
N VAL A 115 -9.90 0.96 17.74
CA VAL A 115 -11.29 0.50 17.69
C VAL A 115 -11.32 -1.00 17.37
N SER A 116 -12.47 -1.63 17.59
CA SER A 116 -12.64 -3.03 17.21
C SER A 116 -12.67 -3.17 15.69
N PRO A 117 -11.94 -4.14 15.11
CA PRO A 117 -12.03 -4.44 13.68
C PRO A 117 -13.46 -4.80 13.27
N ALA A 118 -13.84 -4.39 12.06
CA ALA A 118 -15.14 -4.67 11.46
C ALA A 118 -14.96 -5.51 10.18
N PRO A 119 -15.99 -6.20 9.68
CA PRO A 119 -15.91 -6.94 8.42
C PRO A 119 -15.90 -5.98 7.23
N LEU A 120 -14.72 -5.43 6.90
CA LEU A 120 -14.50 -4.52 5.79
C LEU A 120 -13.62 -5.19 4.73
N GLU A 121 -14.11 -5.26 3.50
CA GLU A 121 -13.42 -5.93 2.39
C GLU A 121 -12.47 -5.02 1.61
N SER A 122 -12.69 -3.71 1.65
CA SER A 122 -11.91 -2.73 0.90
C SER A 122 -11.82 -1.41 1.63
N PHE A 123 -10.98 -0.50 1.10
CA PHE A 123 -10.97 0.89 1.54
C PHE A 123 -11.83 1.74 0.61
N VAL A 124 -12.73 2.56 1.17
CA VAL A 124 -13.68 3.35 0.38
C VAL A 124 -13.71 4.83 0.81
N ILE A 125 -14.11 5.70 -0.12
CA ILE A 125 -14.41 7.10 0.19
C ILE A 125 -15.91 7.21 0.38
N LEU A 126 -16.34 7.55 1.59
CA LEU A 126 -17.76 7.75 1.88
C LEU A 126 -18.23 9.15 1.47
N PRO A 127 -19.52 9.32 1.15
CA PRO A 127 -20.11 10.64 0.96
C PRO A 127 -19.87 11.54 2.17
N SER A 128 -19.74 12.85 1.92
CA SER A 128 -19.62 13.84 3.00
C SER A 128 -20.91 13.92 3.82
N GLU A 129 -20.81 13.98 5.14
CA GLU A 129 -21.93 14.44 5.96
C GLU A 129 -21.96 15.96 5.89
N GLU A 130 -23.01 16.48 5.27
CA GLU A 130 -23.23 17.93 5.15
C GLU A 130 -23.57 18.52 6.52
N SER A 131 -22.75 19.44 7.00
CA SER A 131 -23.16 20.39 8.03
C SER A 131 -23.45 21.73 7.33
N ALA A 132 -24.53 22.39 7.72
CA ALA A 132 -24.99 23.65 7.16
C ALA A 132 -23.98 24.82 7.28
N ASP A 133 -22.83 24.61 7.93
CA ASP A 133 -21.83 25.64 8.26
C ASP A 133 -20.43 25.34 7.72
N THR A 134 -20.33 24.54 6.66
CA THR A 134 -19.02 24.21 6.07
C THR A 134 -18.56 25.36 5.18
N ARG A 135 -17.64 26.19 5.66
CA ARG A 135 -16.88 27.11 4.81
C ARG A 135 -16.09 26.30 3.79
N ILE A 136 -16.59 26.26 2.57
CA ILE A 136 -15.86 25.65 1.45
C ILE A 136 -14.63 26.54 1.20
N HIS A 137 -13.45 26.03 1.53
CA HIS A 137 -12.22 26.68 1.11
C HIS A 137 -12.00 26.31 -0.37
N VAL A 138 -12.21 27.25 -1.26
CA VAL A 138 -11.78 27.12 -2.65
C VAL A 138 -10.28 27.44 -2.65
N PRO A 139 -9.41 26.46 -2.87
CA PRO A 139 -7.98 26.74 -2.97
C PRO A 139 -7.75 27.65 -4.19
N PRO A 140 -6.83 28.62 -4.11
CA PRO A 140 -6.38 29.31 -5.31
C PRO A 140 -5.80 28.28 -6.31
N ASP A 141 -5.80 28.59 -7.59
CA ASP A 141 -5.32 27.75 -8.70
C ASP A 141 -3.81 27.44 -8.58
N TYR A 142 -3.47 26.63 -7.60
CA TYR A 142 -2.08 26.22 -7.32
C TYR A 142 -1.62 25.02 -8.14
N PHE A 143 -2.48 24.45 -8.97
CA PHE A 143 -2.24 23.16 -9.57
C PHE A 143 -2.10 23.18 -11.09
N THR A 144 -1.63 24.25 -11.62
CA THR A 144 -1.13 24.23 -13.00
C THR A 144 0.33 23.79 -12.94
N CYS A 145 0.60 22.51 -13.19
CA CYS A 145 1.97 22.02 -13.29
C CYS A 145 2.59 22.39 -14.65
N ASP A 146 3.92 22.25 -14.76
CA ASP A 146 4.62 22.60 -16.00
C ASP A 146 4.10 21.85 -17.23
N ALA A 147 3.64 20.60 -17.06
CA ALA A 147 3.02 19.83 -18.14
C ALA A 147 1.68 20.45 -18.58
N CYS A 148 0.83 20.86 -17.62
CA CYS A 148 -0.43 21.55 -17.95
C CYS A 148 -0.19 22.93 -18.58
N LEU A 149 0.87 23.64 -18.17
CA LEU A 149 1.26 24.91 -18.80
C LEU A 149 1.72 24.67 -20.25
N ALA A 150 2.52 23.66 -20.49
CA ALA A 150 2.95 23.31 -21.84
C ALA A 150 1.75 22.96 -22.75
N GLU A 151 0.77 22.18 -22.27
CA GLU A 151 -0.47 21.89 -23.00
C GLU A 151 -1.31 23.17 -23.26
N LEU A 152 -1.32 24.09 -22.32
CA LEU A 152 -2.03 25.37 -22.46
C LEU A 152 -1.41 26.28 -23.52
N GLU A 153 -0.10 26.22 -23.67
CA GLU A 153 0.67 27.06 -24.59
C GLU A 153 0.87 26.42 -25.97
N ASP A 154 0.66 25.12 -26.10
CA ASP A 154 0.80 24.41 -27.37
C ASP A 154 -0.43 24.57 -28.28
N PRO A 155 -0.34 25.30 -29.40
CA PRO A 155 -1.46 25.45 -30.35
C PRO A 155 -1.97 24.15 -30.95
N GLY A 156 -1.19 23.06 -30.89
CA GLY A 156 -1.57 21.73 -31.37
C GLY A 156 -2.33 20.91 -30.32
N ASP A 157 -2.33 21.32 -29.06
CA ASP A 157 -3.03 20.61 -28.01
C ASP A 157 -4.50 20.99 -27.92
N ARG A 158 -5.36 20.01 -27.60
CA ARG A 158 -6.81 20.23 -27.41
C ARG A 158 -7.13 21.18 -26.26
N ARG A 159 -6.20 21.39 -25.33
CA ARG A 159 -6.32 22.28 -24.18
C ARG A 159 -5.69 23.66 -24.41
N TYR A 160 -5.27 23.95 -25.63
CA TYR A 160 -4.72 25.27 -25.97
C TYR A 160 -5.63 26.39 -25.54
N ARG A 161 -5.10 27.26 -24.69
CA ARG A 161 -5.83 28.39 -24.06
C ARG A 161 -7.13 28.01 -23.34
N TYR A 162 -7.23 26.80 -22.83
CA TYR A 162 -8.40 26.37 -22.07
C TYR A 162 -8.35 26.95 -20.64
N PRO A 163 -9.31 27.81 -20.22
CA PRO A 163 -9.18 28.61 -18.99
C PRO A 163 -9.37 27.80 -17.69
N PHE A 164 -9.86 26.57 -17.77
CA PHE A 164 -10.14 25.73 -16.60
C PHE A 164 -9.18 24.54 -16.49
N ILE A 165 -7.93 24.74 -16.91
CA ILE A 165 -6.93 23.70 -16.85
C ILE A 165 -6.49 23.46 -15.39
N ASN A 166 -6.54 22.23 -14.95
CA ASN A 166 -5.99 21.78 -13.68
C ASN A 166 -5.36 20.39 -13.84
N CYS A 167 -4.50 20.05 -12.92
CA CYS A 167 -3.88 18.72 -12.88
C CYS A 167 -4.83 17.65 -12.33
#